data_7d600f256e83be1bc7d5fa90e62e7a20
#
_entry.id   7d600f256e83be1bc7d5fa90e62e7a20
#
_cell.length_a   1.000
_cell.length_b   1.000
_cell.length_c   1.000
_cell.angle_alpha   90.00
_cell.angle_beta   90.00
_cell.angle_gamma   90.00
#
_symmetry.space_group_name_H-M   'P 1'
#
loop_
_entity.id
_entity.type
_entity.pdbx_description
1 polymer ?
#
loop_
_entity_poly.entity_id
_entity_poly.type
_entity_poly.pdbx_seq_one_letter_code
_entity_poly.pdbx_strand_id
1 'polypeptide(L)'
;MSEAKTFRLSTIEEVIEDARQGRMFILVDDEGRENEGDLVIPAEKTTPEVVNFMAKHGRGLICLSMTRQRVEELGLQPMAQKNQAQHQTAFTVSIEAREGVTTGISAADRAHTIAVAINSSNGRHDIVSPGHIFPLIAQDGGVLVRAGHTEAAVDVSRLAGLNPSGVICEIMNDDGTMARMQIGRASC
;
A
#
# COMPACT_ATOMS: atom_id res chain seq x y z
N MET A 1 22.15 -19.10 -26.46
CA MET A 1 21.69 -19.83 -25.25
C MET A 1 21.39 -18.75 -24.21
N SER A 2 20.11 -18.46 -23.99
CA SER A 2 19.66 -17.50 -22.98
C SER A 2 19.85 -18.16 -21.62
N GLU A 3 20.70 -17.59 -20.76
CA GLU A 3 20.76 -18.00 -19.36
C GLU A 3 19.39 -17.72 -18.75
N ALA A 4 18.72 -18.79 -18.33
CA ALA A 4 17.52 -18.65 -17.52
C ALA A 4 17.91 -17.90 -16.24
N LYS A 5 17.48 -16.62 -16.11
CA LYS A 5 17.63 -15.86 -14.88
C LYS A 5 16.95 -16.66 -13.76
N THR A 6 17.74 -17.23 -12.87
CA THR A 6 17.21 -17.92 -11.69
C THR A 6 16.47 -16.88 -10.85
N PHE A 7 15.15 -16.99 -10.79
CA PHE A 7 14.34 -16.12 -9.94
C PHE A 7 14.68 -16.43 -8.48
N ARG A 8 15.07 -15.41 -7.71
CA ARG A 8 15.37 -15.49 -6.29
C ARG A 8 14.47 -14.50 -5.53
N LEU A 9 13.83 -14.94 -4.48
CA LEU A 9 13.19 -14.04 -3.52
C LEU A 9 14.28 -13.24 -2.78
N SER A 10 14.03 -11.95 -2.60
CA SER A 10 14.89 -11.09 -1.80
C SER A 10 14.83 -11.50 -0.31
N THR A 11 15.91 -11.28 0.43
CA THR A 11 15.87 -11.40 1.87
C THR A 11 15.13 -10.22 2.49
N ILE A 12 14.68 -10.36 3.73
CA ILE A 12 13.98 -9.26 4.42
C ILE A 12 14.90 -8.05 4.62
N GLU A 13 16.20 -8.27 4.82
CA GLU A 13 17.19 -7.21 4.95
C GLU A 13 17.35 -6.42 3.65
N GLU A 14 17.34 -7.09 2.49
CA GLU A 14 17.35 -6.45 1.19
C GLU A 14 16.09 -5.59 0.99
N VAL A 15 14.92 -6.12 1.35
CA VAL A 15 13.64 -5.38 1.25
C VAL A 15 13.62 -4.16 2.17
N ILE A 16 14.10 -4.29 3.41
CA ILE A 16 14.21 -3.15 4.35
C ILE A 16 15.14 -2.07 3.80
N GLU A 17 16.26 -2.46 3.19
CA GLU A 17 17.19 -1.50 2.59
C GLU A 17 16.58 -0.82 1.35
N ASP A 18 15.86 -1.57 0.51
CA ASP A 18 15.11 -1.01 -0.62
C ASP A 18 14.07 0.02 -0.13
N ALA A 19 13.30 -0.34 0.89
CA ALA A 19 12.34 0.55 1.54
C ALA A 19 13.01 1.85 2.05
N ARG A 20 14.13 1.72 2.77
CA ARG A 20 14.88 2.87 3.30
C ARG A 20 15.34 3.82 2.20
N GLN A 21 15.75 3.27 1.06
CA GLN A 21 16.20 4.04 -0.11
C GLN A 21 15.04 4.54 -0.99
N GLY A 22 13.79 4.24 -0.63
CA GLY A 22 12.61 4.64 -1.41
C GLY A 22 12.44 3.86 -2.70
N ARG A 23 13.01 2.66 -2.78
CA ARG A 23 12.76 1.74 -3.89
C ARG A 23 11.49 0.93 -3.62
N MET A 24 10.65 0.84 -4.66
CA MET A 24 9.45 0.01 -4.65
C MET A 24 9.84 -1.47 -4.69
N PHE A 25 9.10 -2.30 -3.98
CA PHE A 25 9.28 -3.74 -3.96
C PHE A 25 7.94 -4.45 -4.12
N ILE A 26 7.96 -5.74 -4.40
CA ILE A 26 6.76 -6.56 -4.50
C ILE A 26 6.68 -7.44 -3.26
N LEU A 27 5.56 -7.37 -2.55
CA LEU A 27 5.18 -8.37 -1.55
C LEU A 27 4.29 -9.41 -2.21
N VAL A 28 4.51 -10.66 -1.88
CA VAL A 28 3.64 -11.77 -2.24
C VAL A 28 3.20 -12.49 -0.98
N ASP A 29 1.95 -12.89 -0.92
CA ASP A 29 1.44 -13.68 0.18
C ASP A 29 1.34 -15.17 -0.15
N ASP A 30 0.95 -15.97 0.83
CA ASP A 30 0.87 -17.42 0.72
C ASP A 30 -0.19 -17.85 -0.30
N GLU A 31 0.08 -18.95 -1.04
CA GLU A 31 -0.85 -19.55 -2.00
C GLU A 31 -2.20 -19.95 -1.36
N GLY A 32 -2.19 -20.24 -0.07
CA GLY A 32 -3.39 -20.59 0.71
C GLY A 32 -4.18 -19.37 1.21
N ARG A 33 -3.68 -18.13 1.01
CA ARG A 33 -4.34 -16.88 1.41
C ARG A 33 -4.98 -16.20 0.19
N GLU A 34 -4.40 -15.14 -0.34
CA GLU A 34 -4.87 -14.44 -1.56
C GLU A 34 -4.08 -14.89 -2.79
N ASN A 35 -2.82 -15.33 -2.58
CA ASN A 35 -1.88 -15.67 -3.65
C ASN A 35 -1.73 -14.51 -4.63
N GLU A 36 -1.57 -13.31 -4.11
CA GLU A 36 -1.47 -12.07 -4.88
C GLU A 36 -0.13 -11.39 -4.65
N GLY A 37 0.24 -10.50 -5.54
CA GLY A 37 1.40 -9.63 -5.41
C GLY A 37 0.98 -8.18 -5.40
N ASP A 38 1.51 -7.41 -4.43
CA ASP A 38 1.31 -5.97 -4.35
C ASP A 38 2.62 -5.22 -4.62
N LEU A 39 2.54 -4.15 -5.39
CA LEU A 39 3.56 -3.11 -5.41
C LEU A 39 3.49 -2.36 -4.10
N VAL A 40 4.63 -2.23 -3.41
CA VAL A 40 4.71 -1.62 -2.08
C VAL A 40 5.83 -0.60 -2.02
N ILE A 41 5.57 0.51 -1.35
CA ILE A 41 6.57 1.53 -1.00
C ILE A 41 6.21 2.17 0.36
N PRO A 42 7.19 2.55 1.20
CA PRO A 42 6.91 3.38 2.37
C PRO A 42 6.19 4.68 1.99
N ALA A 43 5.15 5.04 2.72
CA ALA A 43 4.29 6.16 2.32
C ALA A 43 5.04 7.50 2.28
N GLU A 44 6.06 7.71 3.13
CA GLU A 44 6.87 8.93 3.08
C GLU A 44 7.78 9.03 1.85
N LYS A 45 7.96 7.94 1.10
CA LYS A 45 8.73 7.88 -0.17
C LYS A 45 7.82 7.95 -1.39
N THR A 46 6.52 8.14 -1.20
CA THR A 46 5.54 8.17 -2.30
C THR A 46 5.60 9.52 -3.02
N THR A 47 5.85 9.46 -4.33
CA THR A 47 5.85 10.61 -5.24
C THR A 47 4.75 10.48 -6.29
N PRO A 48 4.42 11.53 -7.04
CA PRO A 48 3.51 11.42 -8.19
C PRO A 48 3.93 10.35 -9.20
N GLU A 49 5.22 10.18 -9.45
CA GLU A 49 5.76 9.18 -10.36
C GLU A 49 5.49 7.75 -9.85
N VAL A 50 5.62 7.54 -8.54
CA VAL A 50 5.30 6.26 -7.88
C VAL A 50 3.81 5.95 -8.03
N VAL A 51 2.93 6.89 -7.71
CA VAL A 51 1.48 6.72 -7.87
C VAL A 51 1.11 6.44 -9.33
N ASN A 52 1.71 7.17 -10.27
CA ASN A 52 1.50 6.93 -11.70
C ASN A 52 2.00 5.54 -12.13
N PHE A 53 3.14 5.10 -11.60
CA PHE A 53 3.66 3.75 -11.88
C PHE A 53 2.69 2.67 -11.37
N MET A 54 2.22 2.79 -10.12
CA MET A 54 1.23 1.87 -9.53
C MET A 54 -0.06 1.83 -10.34
N ALA A 55 -0.62 2.98 -10.71
CA ALA A 55 -1.84 3.06 -11.49
C ALA A 55 -1.69 2.44 -12.89
N LYS A 56 -0.53 2.65 -13.54
CA LYS A 56 -0.27 2.18 -14.91
C LYS A 56 0.11 0.71 -14.96
N HIS A 57 0.93 0.24 -14.02
CA HIS A 57 1.55 -1.09 -14.07
C HIS A 57 0.98 -2.07 -13.04
N GLY A 58 0.59 -1.60 -11.85
CA GLY A 58 -0.14 -2.39 -10.87
C GLY A 58 -1.58 -2.59 -11.29
N ARG A 59 -2.28 -1.49 -11.59
CA ARG A 59 -3.71 -1.44 -12.00
C ARG A 59 -4.69 -1.78 -10.87
N GLY A 60 -4.19 -2.12 -9.68
CA GLY A 60 -4.97 -2.39 -8.50
C GLY A 60 -5.48 -1.11 -7.81
N LEU A 61 -6.08 -1.27 -6.67
CA LEU A 61 -6.53 -0.16 -5.84
C LEU A 61 -5.35 0.41 -5.04
N ILE A 62 -5.05 1.70 -5.23
CA ILE A 62 -3.98 2.35 -4.46
C ILE A 62 -4.50 2.62 -3.06
N CYS A 63 -3.96 1.89 -2.08
CA CYS A 63 -4.36 1.95 -0.68
C CYS A 63 -3.22 2.48 0.20
N LEU A 64 -3.59 3.15 1.30
CA LEU A 64 -2.65 3.69 2.28
C LEU A 64 -2.77 2.90 3.58
N SER A 65 -1.84 1.98 3.83
CA SER A 65 -1.75 1.22 5.07
C SER A 65 -1.18 2.10 6.18
N MET A 66 -1.90 2.20 7.29
CA MET A 66 -1.49 3.01 8.45
C MET A 66 -1.72 2.25 9.76
N THR A 67 -1.04 2.69 10.82
CA THR A 67 -1.34 2.22 12.18
C THR A 67 -2.73 2.65 12.61
N ARG A 68 -3.36 1.88 13.51
CA ARG A 68 -4.62 2.23 14.15
C ARG A 68 -4.56 3.61 14.78
N GLN A 69 -3.48 3.91 15.51
CA GLN A 69 -3.27 5.20 16.13
C GLN A 69 -3.39 6.35 15.12
N ARG A 70 -2.73 6.24 13.97
CA ARG A 70 -2.77 7.31 12.96
C ARG A 70 -4.18 7.49 12.37
N VAL A 71 -4.88 6.42 12.12
CA VAL A 71 -6.27 6.44 11.65
C VAL A 71 -7.20 7.14 12.66
N GLU A 72 -7.02 6.88 13.96
CA GLU A 72 -7.76 7.54 15.03
C GLU A 72 -7.45 9.03 15.16
N GLU A 73 -6.18 9.43 15.05
CA GLU A 73 -5.75 10.84 15.01
C GLU A 73 -6.39 11.62 13.85
N LEU A 74 -6.53 10.98 12.69
CA LEU A 74 -7.24 11.55 11.55
C LEU A 74 -8.77 11.50 11.68
N GLY A 75 -9.30 10.79 12.69
CA GLY A 75 -10.74 10.65 12.94
C GLY A 75 -11.48 9.86 11.86
N LEU A 76 -10.78 8.96 11.16
CA LEU A 76 -11.37 8.19 10.06
C LEU A 76 -12.26 7.06 10.60
N GLN A 77 -13.45 6.94 10.05
CA GLN A 77 -14.39 5.89 10.40
C GLN A 77 -14.20 4.65 9.51
N PRO A 78 -14.48 3.44 10.01
CA PRO A 78 -14.56 2.25 9.18
C PRO A 78 -15.50 2.46 8.00
N MET A 79 -15.13 1.94 6.82
CA MET A 79 -15.96 2.03 5.61
C MET A 79 -17.30 1.30 5.76
N ALA A 80 -17.32 0.22 6.57
CA ALA A 80 -18.52 -0.54 6.87
C ALA A 80 -18.66 -0.75 8.37
N GLN A 81 -19.88 -0.64 8.90
CA GLN A 81 -20.17 -0.91 10.31
C GLN A 81 -19.89 -2.39 10.68
N LYS A 82 -20.13 -3.30 9.75
CA LYS A 82 -19.82 -4.73 9.86
C LYS A 82 -18.97 -5.16 8.68
N ASN A 83 -17.70 -5.47 8.93
CA ASN A 83 -16.82 -6.00 7.90
C ASN A 83 -17.21 -7.45 7.58
N GLN A 84 -17.64 -7.69 6.34
CA GLN A 84 -18.02 -9.01 5.81
C GLN A 84 -17.05 -9.50 4.74
N ALA A 85 -15.94 -8.77 4.52
CA ALA A 85 -14.92 -9.20 3.56
C ALA A 85 -14.27 -10.52 3.99
N GLN A 86 -13.97 -11.39 3.05
CA GLN A 86 -13.39 -12.71 3.28
C GLN A 86 -12.12 -12.66 4.12
N HIS A 87 -11.22 -11.72 3.82
CA HIS A 87 -9.95 -11.52 4.53
C HIS A 87 -10.01 -10.40 5.58
N GLN A 88 -11.21 -9.84 5.84
CA GLN A 88 -11.48 -8.82 6.82
C GLN A 88 -10.57 -7.58 6.73
N THR A 89 -10.14 -7.23 5.49
CA THR A 89 -9.34 -6.03 5.27
C THR A 89 -10.04 -4.79 5.83
N ALA A 90 -9.38 -4.09 6.73
CA ALA A 90 -9.97 -3.03 7.53
C ALA A 90 -9.94 -1.68 6.81
N PHE A 91 -10.76 -1.53 5.79
CA PHE A 91 -10.95 -0.26 5.09
C PHE A 91 -11.59 0.79 5.99
N THR A 92 -11.07 2.02 5.89
CA THR A 92 -11.78 3.21 6.34
C THR A 92 -12.50 3.89 5.17
N VAL A 93 -13.26 4.94 5.48
CA VAL A 93 -13.76 5.85 4.44
C VAL A 93 -12.59 6.37 3.60
N SER A 94 -12.82 6.53 2.30
CA SER A 94 -11.80 7.11 1.41
C SER A 94 -11.57 8.59 1.73
N ILE A 95 -10.37 9.07 1.46
CA ILE A 95 -9.93 10.41 1.86
C ILE A 95 -9.37 11.24 0.70
N GLU A 96 -9.39 12.55 0.91
CA GLU A 96 -8.72 13.55 0.10
C GLU A 96 -8.03 14.57 1.03
N ALA A 97 -6.90 15.14 0.61
CA ALA A 97 -6.39 16.33 1.29
C ALA A 97 -7.39 17.48 1.11
N ARG A 98 -7.63 18.25 2.19
CA ARG A 98 -8.58 19.37 2.14
C ARG A 98 -8.14 20.46 1.19
N GLU A 99 -6.83 20.69 1.12
CA GLU A 99 -6.20 21.72 0.30
C GLU A 99 -5.09 21.15 -0.57
N GLY A 100 -4.71 21.86 -1.62
CA GLY A 100 -3.59 21.49 -2.48
C GLY A 100 -3.89 20.40 -3.51
N VAL A 101 -5.15 20.03 -3.70
CA VAL A 101 -5.61 19.09 -4.72
C VAL A 101 -6.52 19.77 -5.75
N THR A 102 -6.63 19.18 -6.93
CA THR A 102 -7.57 19.61 -7.97
C THR A 102 -8.86 18.78 -7.90
N THR A 103 -8.96 17.71 -8.70
CA THR A 103 -10.11 16.78 -8.64
C THR A 103 -9.83 15.57 -7.75
N GLY A 104 -8.60 15.43 -7.21
CA GLY A 104 -8.20 14.40 -6.30
C GLY A 104 -7.63 13.12 -6.94
N ILE A 105 -8.03 12.81 -8.18
CA ILE A 105 -7.70 11.54 -8.84
C ILE A 105 -6.31 11.54 -9.51
N SER A 106 -5.73 12.69 -9.82
CA SER A 106 -4.42 12.74 -10.48
C SER A 106 -3.35 12.06 -9.61
N ALA A 107 -2.27 11.59 -10.23
CA ALA A 107 -1.15 11.02 -9.48
C ALA A 107 -0.55 12.03 -8.49
N ALA A 108 -0.50 13.31 -8.85
CA ALA A 108 -0.04 14.38 -7.99
C ALA A 108 -0.98 14.61 -6.81
N ASP A 109 -2.30 14.68 -7.04
CA ASP A 109 -3.29 14.87 -5.98
C ASP A 109 -3.27 13.71 -4.98
N ARG A 110 -3.20 12.46 -5.48
CA ARG A 110 -3.14 11.28 -4.62
C ARG A 110 -1.84 11.21 -3.81
N ALA A 111 -0.68 11.51 -4.41
CA ALA A 111 0.58 11.59 -3.68
C ALA A 111 0.54 12.70 -2.61
N HIS A 112 -0.07 13.86 -2.92
CA HIS A 112 -0.26 14.93 -1.96
C HIS A 112 -1.18 14.50 -0.80
N THR A 113 -2.29 13.86 -1.09
CA THR A 113 -3.22 13.33 -0.07
C THR A 113 -2.51 12.33 0.86
N ILE A 114 -1.68 11.43 0.31
CA ILE A 114 -0.86 10.50 1.10
C ILE A 114 0.08 11.27 2.03
N ALA A 115 0.82 12.26 1.49
CA ALA A 115 1.77 13.07 2.27
C ALA A 115 1.06 13.83 3.41
N VAL A 116 -0.11 14.41 3.16
CA VAL A 116 -0.92 15.07 4.20
C VAL A 116 -1.39 14.07 5.26
N ALA A 117 -1.87 12.89 4.85
CA ALA A 117 -2.40 11.90 5.76
C ALA A 117 -1.35 11.31 6.73
N ILE A 118 -0.10 11.14 6.29
CA ILE A 118 0.95 10.56 7.13
C ILE A 118 1.71 11.59 7.98
N ASN A 119 1.58 12.87 7.71
CA ASN A 119 2.26 13.94 8.45
C ASN A 119 1.64 14.09 9.84
N SER A 120 2.43 13.79 10.88
CA SER A 120 1.99 13.86 12.28
C SER A 120 1.55 15.26 12.76
N SER A 121 1.95 16.32 12.04
CA SER A 121 1.49 17.69 12.32
C SER A 121 0.08 17.97 11.82
N ASN A 122 -0.46 17.12 10.95
CA ASN A 122 -1.79 17.22 10.39
C ASN A 122 -2.79 16.34 11.16
N GLY A 123 -4.06 16.72 11.13
CA GLY A 123 -5.13 16.01 11.79
C GLY A 123 -6.41 15.93 10.96
N ARG A 124 -7.51 15.64 11.64
CA ARG A 124 -8.84 15.48 11.01
C ARG A 124 -9.30 16.68 10.16
N HIS A 125 -8.77 17.88 10.43
CA HIS A 125 -9.17 19.08 9.71
C HIS A 125 -8.44 19.26 8.38
N ASP A 126 -7.35 18.52 8.15
CA ASP A 126 -6.55 18.57 6.94
C ASP A 126 -7.02 17.57 5.87
N ILE A 127 -7.96 16.69 6.26
CA ILE A 127 -8.51 15.62 5.43
C ILE A 127 -10.01 15.84 5.25
N VAL A 128 -10.52 15.47 4.09
CA VAL A 128 -11.95 15.36 3.77
C VAL A 128 -12.28 13.95 3.29
N SER A 129 -13.55 13.59 3.34
CA SER A 129 -14.08 12.32 2.87
C SER A 129 -15.44 12.59 2.16
N PRO A 130 -15.75 11.87 1.06
CA PRO A 130 -14.93 10.85 0.40
C PRO A 130 -13.76 11.44 -0.41
N GLY A 131 -12.87 10.58 -0.91
CA GLY A 131 -11.74 10.95 -1.76
C GLY A 131 -11.21 9.77 -2.59
N HIS A 132 -9.98 9.89 -3.08
CA HIS A 132 -9.38 8.96 -4.02
C HIS A 132 -8.21 8.15 -3.45
N ILE A 133 -7.94 8.26 -2.16
CA ILE A 133 -7.05 7.38 -1.40
C ILE A 133 -7.87 6.56 -0.41
N PHE A 134 -7.55 5.28 -0.30
CA PHE A 134 -8.26 4.29 0.51
C PHE A 134 -7.39 3.85 1.68
N PRO A 135 -7.58 4.42 2.90
CA PRO A 135 -6.80 4.01 4.05
C PRO A 135 -7.21 2.64 4.56
N LEU A 136 -6.19 1.87 4.98
CA LEU A 136 -6.31 0.56 5.61
C LEU A 136 -5.72 0.62 7.01
N ILE A 137 -6.40 -0.01 7.96
CA ILE A 137 -5.92 -0.12 9.34
C ILE A 137 -5.12 -1.42 9.48
N ALA A 138 -3.81 -1.31 9.71
CA ALA A 138 -2.99 -2.46 10.06
C ALA A 138 -3.37 -2.97 11.46
N GLN A 139 -3.39 -4.29 11.64
CA GLN A 139 -3.62 -4.91 12.94
C GLN A 139 -2.46 -4.61 13.89
N ASP A 140 -2.80 -4.32 15.14
CA ASP A 140 -1.80 -4.16 16.20
C ASP A 140 -1.07 -5.50 16.38
N GLY A 141 0.27 -5.45 16.41
CA GLY A 141 1.13 -6.63 16.38
C GLY A 141 1.60 -7.04 14.97
N GLY A 142 1.13 -6.35 13.92
CA GLY A 142 1.66 -6.46 12.56
C GLY A 142 1.50 -7.84 11.93
N VAL A 143 2.47 -8.22 11.10
CA VAL A 143 2.45 -9.51 10.36
C VAL A 143 2.41 -10.75 11.24
N LEU A 144 2.81 -10.65 12.49
CA LEU A 144 2.72 -11.76 13.45
C LEU A 144 1.29 -12.05 13.91
N VAL A 145 0.38 -11.09 13.74
CA VAL A 145 -1.05 -11.23 14.08
C VAL A 145 -1.88 -11.46 12.83
N ARG A 146 -1.58 -10.75 11.74
CA ARG A 146 -2.23 -10.91 10.43
C ARG A 146 -1.19 -10.83 9.32
N ALA A 147 -0.95 -11.96 8.66
CA ALA A 147 0.03 -12.07 7.57
C ALA A 147 -0.51 -11.47 6.25
N GLY A 148 -0.85 -10.17 6.25
CA GLY A 148 -1.39 -9.44 5.10
C GLY A 148 -0.46 -8.35 4.58
N HIS A 149 -0.63 -7.94 3.32
CA HIS A 149 0.13 -6.86 2.69
C HIS A 149 0.03 -5.55 3.47
N THR A 150 -1.14 -5.26 4.06
CA THR A 150 -1.39 -4.08 4.92
C THR A 150 -0.41 -4.02 6.09
N GLU A 151 -0.32 -5.11 6.85
CA GLU A 151 0.57 -5.21 8.02
C GLU A 151 2.03 -5.20 7.59
N ALA A 152 2.36 -5.94 6.53
CA ALA A 152 3.73 -6.01 6.02
C ALA A 152 4.25 -4.65 5.54
N ALA A 153 3.43 -3.85 4.87
CA ALA A 153 3.80 -2.50 4.42
C ALA A 153 4.13 -1.57 5.60
N VAL A 154 3.35 -1.64 6.69
CA VAL A 154 3.59 -0.86 7.91
C VAL A 154 4.84 -1.35 8.64
N ASP A 155 5.02 -2.68 8.78
CA ASP A 155 6.15 -3.25 9.51
C ASP A 155 7.48 -3.02 8.78
N VAL A 156 7.53 -3.22 7.45
CA VAL A 156 8.73 -2.93 6.65
C VAL A 156 9.10 -1.44 6.74
N SER A 157 8.13 -0.54 6.66
CA SER A 157 8.38 0.90 6.81
C SER A 157 8.96 1.22 8.18
N ARG A 158 8.41 0.64 9.25
CA ARG A 158 8.90 0.78 10.63
C ARG A 158 10.33 0.24 10.78
N LEU A 159 10.61 -0.97 10.25
CA LEU A 159 11.94 -1.58 10.30
C LEU A 159 12.98 -0.81 9.47
N ALA A 160 12.56 -0.13 8.42
CA ALA A 160 13.40 0.78 7.65
C ALA A 160 13.69 2.10 8.38
N GLY A 161 13.09 2.35 9.55
CA GLY A 161 13.25 3.60 10.32
C GLY A 161 12.46 4.77 9.75
N LEU A 162 11.41 4.48 8.96
CA LEU A 162 10.53 5.45 8.31
C LEU A 162 9.19 5.56 9.04
N ASN A 163 8.34 6.49 8.59
CA ASN A 163 6.97 6.59 9.07
C ASN A 163 6.27 5.21 8.95
N PRO A 164 5.62 4.68 10.00
CA PRO A 164 4.99 3.36 9.98
C PRO A 164 3.70 3.36 9.15
N SER A 165 3.86 3.60 7.86
CA SER A 165 2.81 3.63 6.86
C SER A 165 3.38 3.22 5.50
N GLY A 166 2.57 2.58 4.67
CA GLY A 166 2.98 2.14 3.34
C GLY A 166 1.85 2.30 2.33
N VAL A 167 2.24 2.54 1.07
CA VAL A 167 1.30 2.52 -0.06
C VAL A 167 1.41 1.18 -0.74
N ILE A 168 0.28 0.55 -0.98
CA ILE A 168 0.16 -0.75 -1.63
C ILE A 168 -0.76 -0.66 -2.84
N CYS A 169 -0.53 -1.51 -3.83
CA CYS A 169 -1.37 -1.61 -5.02
C CYS A 169 -1.23 -3.01 -5.60
N GLU A 170 -2.33 -3.73 -5.72
CA GLU A 170 -2.38 -5.08 -6.27
C GLU A 170 -1.91 -5.07 -7.74
N ILE A 171 -1.30 -6.19 -8.18
CA ILE A 171 -0.82 -6.36 -9.54
C ILE A 171 -1.81 -7.21 -10.35
N MET A 172 -2.31 -6.64 -11.43
CA MET A 172 -3.16 -7.33 -12.40
C MET A 172 -2.43 -7.57 -13.72
N ASN A 173 -2.79 -8.66 -14.38
CA ASN A 173 -2.39 -8.96 -15.75
C ASN A 173 -3.09 -8.01 -16.75
N ASP A 174 -2.64 -8.02 -18.00
CA ASP A 174 -3.21 -7.17 -19.07
C ASP A 174 -4.68 -7.48 -19.36
N ASP A 175 -5.12 -8.71 -19.11
CA ASP A 175 -6.49 -9.15 -19.28
C ASP A 175 -7.40 -8.83 -18.07
N GLY A 176 -6.85 -8.19 -17.01
CA GLY A 176 -7.58 -7.83 -15.80
C GLY A 176 -7.65 -8.94 -14.74
N THR A 177 -7.09 -10.12 -14.99
CA THR A 177 -6.94 -11.15 -13.96
C THR A 177 -5.82 -10.80 -12.97
N MET A 178 -5.87 -11.37 -11.75
CA MET A 178 -4.81 -11.12 -10.77
C MET A 178 -3.50 -11.81 -11.17
N ALA A 179 -2.39 -11.08 -11.15
CA ALA A 179 -1.08 -11.67 -11.35
C ALA A 179 -0.73 -12.61 -10.19
N ARG A 180 -0.15 -13.77 -10.54
CA ARG A 180 0.32 -14.77 -9.60
C ARG A 180 1.81 -15.00 -9.79
N MET A 181 2.54 -15.28 -8.71
CA MET A 181 4.00 -15.47 -8.79
C MET A 181 4.41 -16.56 -9.80
N GLN A 182 3.58 -17.60 -10.01
CA GLN A 182 3.83 -18.64 -10.99
C GLN A 182 3.69 -18.15 -12.45
N ILE A 183 2.78 -17.20 -12.71
CA ILE A 183 2.57 -16.61 -14.04
C ILE A 183 3.73 -15.67 -14.38
N GLY A 184 4.21 -14.90 -13.42
CA GLY A 184 5.37 -14.02 -13.60
C GLY A 184 6.66 -14.77 -13.97
N ARG A 185 6.77 -16.05 -13.62
CA ARG A 185 7.89 -16.93 -14.05
C ARG A 185 7.82 -17.34 -15.51
N ALA A 186 6.65 -17.33 -16.11
CA ALA A 186 6.45 -17.74 -17.51
C ALA A 186 6.58 -16.57 -18.50
N SER A 187 6.58 -15.34 -18.03
CA SER A 187 6.57 -14.12 -18.83
C SER A 187 7.93 -13.41 -18.91
N CYS A 188 8.99 -13.98 -18.30
CA CYS A 188 10.36 -13.43 -18.32
C CYS A 188 11.26 -14.19 -19.27
#